data_272591a8d97f19791cf5cb801b8ee3c6
#
_entry.id   272591a8d97f19791cf5cb801b8ee3c6
#
_cell.length_a   1.000
_cell.length_b   1.000
_cell.length_c   1.000
_cell.angle_alpha   90.00
_cell.angle_beta   90.00
_cell.angle_gamma   90.00
#
_symmetry.space_group_name_H-M   'P 1'
#
loop_
_entity.id
_entity.type
_entity.pdbx_description
1 polymer ?
#
loop_
_entity_poly.entity_id
_entity_poly.type
_entity_poly.pdbx_seq_one_letter_code
_entity_poly.pdbx_strand_id
1 'polypeptide(L)'
;MTQTDDMDIAASSGLSIPDLAAHLMRTAPTEELQPPVTLGIRPVPPLARSGIERLRQAINAVSESLGPPTLYGGSAVGPTIRWRAPSHTVILDSPDAAEGGLQLSVRRTEALELSEADRFRHATGLDTADLPFLWQWQPIPTAPPPPSVPVAHDWTSLRASLEALLRAWCEQLEGQLGQDDACFDIVVDTEGKPRRLVVLVSPADSLTVLVDDRDGADSDDHHAEMTGRGWQDFIPLHRWWGAYFERTSAGAAAAAELIGTELRARGAQTPHDLRLADVGAGEGHGLLTLPALGIAPALPR
;
A
#
# COMPACT_ATOMS: atom_id res chain seq x y z
N MET A 1 -26.24 -28.41 0.14
CA MET A 1 -25.24 -28.99 -0.79
C MET A 1 -24.82 -27.89 -1.70
N THR A 2 -23.84 -27.10 -1.26
CA THR A 2 -23.22 -26.02 -2.02
C THR A 2 -22.11 -26.64 -2.82
N GLN A 3 -22.34 -26.66 -4.13
CA GLN A 3 -21.39 -27.10 -5.13
C GLN A 3 -20.26 -26.05 -5.12
N THR A 4 -19.11 -26.40 -4.56
CA THR A 4 -17.86 -25.67 -4.75
C THR A 4 -17.54 -25.80 -6.24
N ASP A 5 -17.78 -24.74 -6.99
CA ASP A 5 -17.20 -24.58 -8.32
C ASP A 5 -15.67 -24.62 -8.15
N ASP A 6 -15.11 -25.79 -8.43
CA ASP A 6 -13.68 -25.97 -8.65
C ASP A 6 -13.30 -25.05 -9.82
N MET A 7 -12.84 -23.85 -9.49
CA MET A 7 -12.27 -22.95 -10.48
C MET A 7 -10.93 -23.56 -10.90
N ASP A 8 -10.93 -24.27 -12.01
CA ASP A 8 -9.73 -24.63 -12.76
C ASP A 8 -9.02 -23.31 -13.16
N ILE A 9 -8.12 -22.87 -12.30
CA ILE A 9 -7.16 -21.81 -12.62
C ILE A 9 -6.05 -22.50 -13.40
N ALA A 10 -6.37 -22.90 -14.64
CA ALA A 10 -5.37 -23.44 -15.54
C ALA A 10 -4.43 -22.31 -15.97
N ALA A 11 -3.20 -22.39 -15.51
CA ALA A 11 -2.12 -21.58 -16.08
C ALA A 11 -2.01 -21.90 -17.57
N SER A 12 -1.62 -20.94 -18.39
CA SER A 12 -1.38 -21.13 -19.83
C SER A 12 -0.36 -22.26 -20.14
N SER A 13 0.40 -22.70 -19.13
CA SER A 13 1.34 -23.83 -19.17
C SER A 13 0.70 -25.20 -18.99
N GLY A 14 -0.60 -25.31 -18.65
CA GLY A 14 -1.26 -26.58 -18.31
C GLY A 14 -0.87 -27.15 -16.93
N LEU A 15 -0.06 -26.41 -16.13
CA LEU A 15 0.32 -26.78 -14.77
C LEU A 15 -0.68 -26.16 -13.77
N SER A 16 -0.87 -26.80 -12.62
CA SER A 16 -1.53 -26.14 -11.49
C SER A 16 -0.66 -24.97 -10.97
N ILE A 17 -1.28 -24.00 -10.29
CA ILE A 17 -0.51 -22.85 -9.74
C ILE A 17 0.60 -23.30 -8.80
N PRO A 18 0.39 -24.24 -7.84
CA PRO A 18 1.46 -24.76 -7.00
C PRO A 18 2.59 -25.40 -7.79
N ASP A 19 2.27 -26.22 -8.79
CA ASP A 19 3.26 -26.89 -9.62
C ASP A 19 4.07 -25.90 -10.47
N LEU A 20 3.40 -24.88 -11.01
CA LEU A 20 4.04 -23.81 -11.76
C LEU A 20 5.01 -23.02 -10.86
N ALA A 21 4.58 -22.63 -9.67
CA ALA A 21 5.43 -21.91 -8.72
C ALA A 21 6.66 -22.73 -8.32
N ALA A 22 6.47 -24.01 -8.01
CA ALA A 22 7.57 -24.94 -7.73
C ALA A 22 8.50 -25.13 -8.93
N HIS A 23 7.95 -25.21 -10.15
CA HIS A 23 8.73 -25.32 -11.39
C HIS A 23 9.58 -24.05 -11.60
N LEU A 24 8.98 -22.87 -11.54
CA LEU A 24 9.69 -21.60 -11.71
C LEU A 24 10.83 -21.44 -10.69
N MET A 25 10.59 -21.79 -9.44
CA MET A 25 11.62 -21.69 -8.40
C MET A 25 12.78 -22.68 -8.63
N ARG A 26 12.52 -23.88 -9.14
CA ARG A 26 13.58 -24.89 -9.40
C ARG A 26 14.41 -24.60 -10.64
N THR A 27 13.77 -24.10 -11.71
CA THR A 27 14.42 -23.91 -13.02
C THR A 27 15.12 -22.56 -13.15
N ALA A 28 14.68 -21.55 -12.39
CA ALA A 28 15.23 -20.20 -12.41
C ALA A 28 16.77 -20.10 -12.29
N PRO A 29 17.47 -20.94 -11.50
CA PRO A 29 18.94 -20.87 -11.41
C PRO A 29 19.68 -21.33 -12.68
N THR A 30 19.03 -22.13 -13.53
CA THR A 30 19.68 -22.84 -14.64
C THR A 30 19.27 -22.35 -16.02
N GLU A 31 18.15 -21.63 -16.12
CA GLU A 31 17.60 -21.19 -17.40
C GLU A 31 17.62 -19.67 -17.52
N GLU A 32 17.63 -19.16 -18.75
CA GLU A 32 17.29 -17.75 -19.01
C GLU A 32 15.88 -17.49 -18.50
N LEU A 33 15.68 -16.30 -17.90
CA LEU A 33 14.41 -15.91 -17.30
C LEU A 33 13.25 -16.11 -18.29
N GLN A 34 12.37 -17.03 -17.96
CA GLN A 34 11.17 -17.26 -18.76
C GLN A 34 10.24 -16.04 -18.73
N PRO A 35 9.48 -15.80 -19.80
CA PRO A 35 8.47 -14.75 -19.79
C PRO A 35 7.43 -15.02 -18.68
N PRO A 36 6.79 -13.98 -18.16
CA PRO A 36 5.73 -14.12 -17.15
C PRO A 36 4.62 -15.05 -17.65
N VAL A 37 4.12 -15.89 -16.76
CA VAL A 37 3.00 -16.78 -17.06
C VAL A 37 1.72 -16.15 -16.52
N THR A 38 0.80 -15.84 -17.42
CA THR A 38 -0.52 -15.33 -17.03
C THR A 38 -1.33 -16.47 -16.41
N LEU A 39 -1.78 -16.25 -15.18
CA LEU A 39 -2.75 -17.11 -14.53
C LEU A 39 -4.12 -16.78 -15.16
N GLY A 40 -4.86 -17.76 -15.63
CA GLY A 40 -6.17 -17.57 -16.31
C GLY A 40 -7.28 -16.96 -15.44
N ILE A 41 -6.92 -16.08 -14.51
CA ILE A 41 -7.80 -15.36 -13.59
C ILE A 41 -8.39 -14.19 -14.37
N ARG A 42 -9.69 -14.26 -14.66
CA ARG A 42 -10.40 -13.16 -15.35
C ARG A 42 -10.35 -11.88 -14.50
N PRO A 43 -10.22 -10.72 -15.19
CA PRO A 43 -10.32 -9.43 -14.53
C PRO A 43 -11.64 -9.32 -13.76
N VAL A 44 -11.54 -8.93 -12.50
CA VAL A 44 -12.70 -8.56 -11.68
C VAL A 44 -12.33 -7.22 -11.07
N PRO A 45 -13.26 -6.26 -11.00
CA PRO A 45 -12.98 -5.00 -10.33
C PRO A 45 -12.33 -5.27 -8.96
N PRO A 46 -11.22 -4.61 -8.63
CA PRO A 46 -10.42 -4.92 -7.44
C PRO A 46 -11.23 -4.87 -6.13
N LEU A 47 -12.24 -4.02 -6.06
CA LEU A 47 -13.15 -3.90 -4.90
C LEU A 47 -14.29 -4.93 -4.86
N ALA A 48 -14.46 -5.76 -5.90
CA ALA A 48 -15.45 -6.82 -5.82
C ALA A 48 -14.94 -7.94 -4.90
N ARG A 49 -15.78 -8.45 -3.99
CA ARG A 49 -15.46 -9.58 -3.11
C ARG A 49 -14.82 -10.76 -3.85
N SER A 50 -15.26 -11.00 -5.07
CA SER A 50 -14.70 -12.04 -5.95
C SER A 50 -13.26 -11.77 -6.38
N GLY A 51 -12.82 -10.51 -6.49
CA GLY A 51 -11.43 -10.15 -6.79
C GLY A 51 -10.52 -10.41 -5.59
N ILE A 52 -10.95 -9.97 -4.41
CA ILE A 52 -10.26 -10.21 -3.13
C ILE A 52 -10.08 -11.71 -2.88
N GLU A 53 -11.15 -12.48 -3.03
CA GLU A 53 -11.13 -13.92 -2.82
C GLU A 53 -10.18 -14.64 -3.79
N ARG A 54 -10.18 -14.26 -5.06
CA ARG A 54 -9.26 -14.84 -6.07
C ARG A 54 -7.81 -14.52 -5.79
N LEU A 55 -7.50 -13.30 -5.35
CA LEU A 55 -6.15 -12.94 -4.95
C LEU A 55 -5.68 -13.82 -3.80
N ARG A 56 -6.52 -14.00 -2.76
CA ARG A 56 -6.23 -14.89 -1.62
C ARG A 56 -6.03 -16.34 -2.06
N GLN A 57 -6.88 -16.85 -2.94
CA GLN A 57 -6.75 -18.21 -3.50
C GLN A 57 -5.43 -18.37 -4.26
N ALA A 58 -5.04 -17.38 -5.09
CA ALA A 58 -3.76 -17.43 -5.80
C ALA A 58 -2.57 -17.38 -4.84
N ILE A 59 -2.59 -16.51 -3.82
CA ILE A 59 -1.55 -16.44 -2.77
C ILE A 59 -1.43 -17.79 -2.06
N ASN A 60 -2.55 -18.38 -1.63
CA ASN A 60 -2.57 -19.66 -0.92
C ASN A 60 -2.01 -20.78 -1.81
N ALA A 61 -2.43 -20.83 -3.08
CA ALA A 61 -1.97 -21.86 -4.01
C ALA A 61 -0.45 -21.80 -4.26
N VAL A 62 0.12 -20.60 -4.41
CA VAL A 62 1.58 -20.46 -4.51
C VAL A 62 2.25 -20.84 -3.19
N SER A 63 1.66 -20.46 -2.06
CA SER A 63 2.19 -20.75 -0.72
C SER A 63 2.20 -22.23 -0.36
N GLU A 64 1.33 -23.05 -0.93
CA GLU A 64 1.37 -24.51 -0.79
C GLU A 64 2.72 -25.11 -1.21
N SER A 65 3.37 -24.52 -2.23
CA SER A 65 4.65 -25.01 -2.75
C SER A 65 5.86 -24.23 -2.23
N LEU A 66 5.73 -22.93 -1.98
CA LEU A 66 6.86 -22.06 -1.66
C LEU A 66 6.89 -21.61 -0.18
N GLY A 67 5.88 -21.97 0.61
CA GLY A 67 5.68 -21.42 1.95
C GLY A 67 5.06 -20.03 1.90
N PRO A 68 4.92 -19.35 3.06
CA PRO A 68 4.29 -18.04 3.14
C PRO A 68 5.08 -16.97 2.34
N PRO A 69 4.40 -15.95 1.80
CA PRO A 69 5.06 -14.83 1.14
C PRO A 69 6.06 -14.13 2.07
N THR A 70 7.16 -13.71 1.51
CA THR A 70 8.16 -12.90 2.22
C THR A 70 7.86 -11.42 2.19
N LEU A 71 7.03 -10.98 1.22
CA LEU A 71 6.62 -9.60 1.05
C LEU A 71 5.24 -9.54 0.41
N TYR A 72 4.41 -8.68 0.98
CA TYR A 72 3.16 -8.20 0.42
C TYR A 72 3.32 -6.74 0.03
N GLY A 73 2.62 -6.29 -1.00
CA GLY A 73 2.72 -4.91 -1.42
C GLY A 73 1.78 -4.58 -2.56
N GLY A 74 1.83 -3.34 -2.98
CA GLY A 74 1.04 -2.88 -4.09
C GLY A 74 1.63 -1.69 -4.82
N SER A 75 1.38 -1.68 -6.12
CA SER A 75 1.70 -0.59 -7.04
C SER A 75 0.43 0.15 -7.45
N ALA A 76 0.57 1.15 -8.30
CA ALA A 76 -0.57 1.87 -8.88
C ALA A 76 -1.45 0.99 -9.80
N VAL A 77 -0.88 -0.10 -10.32
CA VAL A 77 -1.58 -1.00 -11.25
C VAL A 77 -2.19 -2.23 -10.56
N GLY A 78 -1.74 -2.58 -9.35
CA GLY A 78 -2.32 -3.69 -8.63
C GLY A 78 -1.41 -4.29 -7.54
N PRO A 79 -1.82 -5.43 -6.98
CA PRO A 79 -1.06 -6.12 -5.94
C PRO A 79 0.27 -6.65 -6.47
N THR A 80 1.25 -6.76 -5.56
CA THR A 80 2.55 -7.39 -5.83
C THR A 80 2.96 -8.21 -4.62
N ILE A 81 2.96 -9.52 -4.74
CA ILE A 81 3.31 -10.46 -3.66
C ILE A 81 4.57 -11.21 -4.05
N ARG A 82 5.48 -11.46 -3.11
CA ARG A 82 6.78 -12.05 -3.39
C ARG A 82 7.16 -13.19 -2.47
N TRP A 83 7.81 -14.18 -3.07
CA TRP A 83 8.53 -15.27 -2.42
C TRP A 83 10.01 -15.09 -2.75
N ARG A 84 10.70 -14.36 -1.89
CA ARG A 84 12.12 -14.01 -2.07
C ARG A 84 13.03 -15.13 -1.60
N ALA A 85 13.89 -15.61 -2.50
CA ALA A 85 15.02 -16.46 -2.18
C ALA A 85 16.34 -15.70 -2.47
N PRO A 86 17.51 -16.18 -1.99
CA PRO A 86 18.77 -15.46 -2.19
C PRO A 86 19.13 -15.20 -3.66
N SER A 87 18.84 -16.13 -4.56
CA SER A 87 19.18 -16.02 -5.97
C SER A 87 18.04 -15.52 -6.85
N HIS A 88 16.81 -15.92 -6.56
CA HIS A 88 15.62 -15.62 -7.37
C HIS A 88 14.42 -15.29 -6.49
N THR A 89 13.54 -14.47 -7.04
CA THR A 89 12.27 -14.07 -6.43
C THR A 89 11.14 -14.46 -7.35
N VAL A 90 10.17 -15.23 -6.85
CA VAL A 90 8.88 -15.45 -7.52
C VAL A 90 7.97 -14.29 -7.17
N ILE A 91 7.28 -13.78 -8.18
CA ILE A 91 6.42 -12.60 -8.08
C ILE A 91 5.03 -12.97 -8.59
N LEU A 92 4.02 -12.73 -7.79
CA LEU A 92 2.62 -12.73 -8.18
C LEU A 92 2.16 -11.27 -8.24
N ASP A 93 1.86 -10.77 -9.42
CA ASP A 93 1.47 -9.38 -9.62
C ASP A 93 0.37 -9.23 -10.68
N SER A 94 -0.12 -8.00 -10.81
CA SER A 94 -1.01 -7.60 -11.91
C SER A 94 -0.21 -6.72 -12.88
N PRO A 95 0.04 -7.17 -14.09
CA PRO A 95 0.87 -6.45 -15.06
C PRO A 95 0.19 -5.21 -15.62
N ASP A 96 -1.13 -5.21 -15.67
CA ASP A 96 -1.95 -4.13 -16.24
C ASP A 96 -3.27 -4.00 -15.48
N ALA A 97 -3.55 -2.80 -15.00
CA ALA A 97 -4.82 -2.47 -14.34
C ALA A 97 -6.02 -2.64 -15.30
N ALA A 98 -5.84 -2.43 -16.59
CA ALA A 98 -6.90 -2.54 -17.59
C ALA A 98 -7.25 -4.00 -17.93
N GLU A 99 -6.28 -4.90 -17.91
CA GLU A 99 -6.48 -6.32 -18.17
C GLU A 99 -6.88 -7.13 -16.95
N GLY A 100 -6.57 -6.63 -15.74
CA GLY A 100 -7.02 -7.17 -14.44
C GLY A 100 -6.60 -8.60 -14.14
N GLY A 101 -5.67 -9.16 -14.90
CA GLY A 101 -5.16 -10.52 -14.73
C GLY A 101 -4.07 -10.59 -13.67
N LEU A 102 -3.95 -11.74 -13.00
CA LEU A 102 -2.76 -12.06 -12.22
C LEU A 102 -1.77 -12.83 -13.08
N GLN A 103 -0.49 -12.56 -12.89
CA GLN A 103 0.60 -13.31 -13.51
C GLN A 103 1.59 -13.78 -12.47
N LEU A 104 2.27 -14.88 -12.77
CA LEU A 104 3.37 -15.40 -11.99
C LEU A 104 4.65 -15.27 -12.81
N SER A 105 5.67 -14.66 -12.22
CA SER A 105 6.98 -14.48 -12.86
C SER A 105 8.10 -14.82 -11.90
N VAL A 106 9.31 -15.03 -12.44
CA VAL A 106 10.53 -15.22 -11.66
C VAL A 106 11.59 -14.23 -12.14
N ARG A 107 12.31 -13.64 -11.21
CA ARG A 107 13.37 -12.67 -11.46
C ARG A 107 14.60 -12.99 -10.63
N ARG A 108 15.79 -12.64 -11.11
CA ARG A 108 17.00 -12.67 -10.27
C ARG A 108 16.86 -11.63 -9.17
N THR A 109 17.00 -12.03 -7.91
CA THR A 109 16.73 -11.18 -6.73
C THR A 109 17.58 -9.91 -6.77
N GLU A 110 18.88 -10.01 -6.94
CA GLU A 110 19.78 -8.85 -6.99
C GLU A 110 19.43 -7.87 -8.13
N ALA A 111 19.21 -8.38 -9.33
CA ALA A 111 18.90 -7.56 -10.50
C ALA A 111 17.54 -6.85 -10.34
N LEU A 112 16.55 -7.53 -9.74
CA LEU A 112 15.25 -6.96 -9.42
C LEU A 112 15.38 -5.81 -8.42
N GLU A 113 16.05 -6.05 -7.29
CA GLU A 113 16.22 -5.07 -6.21
C GLU A 113 17.02 -3.84 -6.67
N LEU A 114 18.07 -4.04 -7.48
CA LEU A 114 18.83 -2.94 -8.06
C LEU A 114 17.99 -2.09 -9.03
N SER A 115 17.23 -2.73 -9.91
CA SER A 115 16.35 -2.05 -10.86
C SER A 115 15.26 -1.24 -10.13
N GLU A 116 14.69 -1.78 -9.05
CA GLU A 116 13.68 -1.09 -8.25
C GLU A 116 14.26 0.07 -7.47
N ALA A 117 15.42 -0.13 -6.85
CA ALA A 117 16.13 0.94 -6.17
C ALA A 117 16.46 2.11 -7.11
N ASP A 118 16.79 1.80 -8.37
CA ASP A 118 17.04 2.81 -9.39
C ASP A 118 15.78 3.60 -9.74
N ARG A 119 14.64 2.92 -9.92
CA ARG A 119 13.36 3.58 -10.16
C ARG A 119 12.97 4.54 -9.03
N PHE A 120 13.11 4.13 -7.77
CA PHE A 120 12.82 5.01 -6.63
C PHE A 120 13.72 6.24 -6.57
N ARG A 121 15.03 6.09 -6.85
CA ARG A 121 15.97 7.21 -6.82
C ARG A 121 15.71 8.24 -7.91
N HIS A 122 15.23 7.84 -9.07
CA HIS A 122 15.00 8.68 -10.22
C HIS A 122 13.53 9.09 -10.41
N ALA A 123 12.64 8.63 -9.51
CA ALA A 123 11.24 9.02 -9.56
C ALA A 123 11.09 10.53 -9.38
N THR A 124 10.45 11.17 -10.33
CA THR A 124 10.00 12.55 -10.21
C THR A 124 8.57 12.52 -9.68
N GLY A 125 8.32 13.14 -8.55
CA GLY A 125 7.16 13.00 -7.64
C GLY A 125 5.72 12.98 -8.19
N LEU A 126 5.50 12.93 -9.51
CA LEU A 126 4.17 12.78 -10.10
C LEU A 126 3.96 11.43 -10.78
N ASP A 127 5.01 10.66 -10.99
CA ASP A 127 4.94 9.42 -11.77
C ASP A 127 4.91 8.19 -10.86
N THR A 128 3.81 8.08 -10.07
CA THR A 128 3.59 6.92 -9.20
C THR A 128 3.24 5.67 -9.98
N ALA A 129 2.86 5.79 -11.27
CA ALA A 129 2.46 4.67 -12.11
C ALA A 129 3.63 3.71 -12.41
N ASP A 130 4.84 4.24 -12.53
CA ASP A 130 6.05 3.46 -12.84
C ASP A 130 6.78 2.92 -11.60
N LEU A 131 6.29 3.25 -10.40
CA LEU A 131 6.91 2.78 -9.17
C LEU A 131 6.56 1.31 -8.91
N PRO A 132 7.55 0.48 -8.52
CA PRO A 132 7.33 -0.93 -8.25
C PRO A 132 6.41 -1.16 -7.05
N PHE A 133 6.41 -0.21 -6.09
CA PHE A 133 5.56 -0.23 -4.92
C PHE A 133 5.11 1.17 -4.51
N LEU A 134 3.86 1.29 -4.10
CA LEU A 134 3.37 2.41 -3.32
C LEU A 134 3.52 2.12 -1.81
N TRP A 135 3.32 0.86 -1.46
CA TRP A 135 3.45 0.34 -0.11
C TRP A 135 3.98 -1.09 -0.15
N GLN A 136 4.63 -1.54 0.90
CA GLN A 136 5.01 -2.94 1.10
C GLN A 136 5.04 -3.30 2.58
N TRP A 137 4.72 -4.55 2.87
CA TRP A 137 4.78 -5.13 4.19
C TRP A 137 5.56 -6.43 4.19
N GLN A 138 6.54 -6.55 5.07
CA GLN A 138 7.32 -7.76 5.30
C GLN A 138 6.89 -8.36 6.65
N PRO A 139 6.25 -9.53 6.68
CA PRO A 139 5.87 -10.20 7.93
C PRO A 139 7.07 -10.43 8.85
N ILE A 140 8.18 -10.84 8.24
CA ILE A 140 9.49 -10.99 8.89
C ILE A 140 10.47 -10.16 8.05
N PRO A 141 11.05 -9.09 8.59
CA PRO A 141 12.00 -8.26 7.86
C PRO A 141 13.28 -9.07 7.51
N THR A 142 13.33 -9.60 6.29
CA THR A 142 14.46 -10.41 5.81
C THR A 142 15.31 -9.69 4.78
N ALA A 143 14.83 -8.58 4.27
CA ALA A 143 15.53 -7.72 3.32
C ALA A 143 15.50 -6.26 3.80
N PRO A 144 16.51 -5.45 3.45
CA PRO A 144 16.43 -4.02 3.71
C PRO A 144 15.22 -3.42 2.99
N PRO A 145 14.57 -2.40 3.59
CA PRO A 145 13.50 -1.68 2.89
C PRO A 145 14.05 -1.03 1.62
N PRO A 146 13.21 -0.89 0.57
CA PRO A 146 13.62 -0.17 -0.62
C PRO A 146 13.91 1.30 -0.28
N PRO A 147 14.74 1.98 -1.07
CA PRO A 147 14.86 3.43 -0.94
C PRO A 147 13.50 4.07 -1.22
N SER A 148 13.21 5.14 -0.50
CA SER A 148 12.02 5.96 -0.78
C SER A 148 12.30 6.93 -1.93
N VAL A 149 11.24 7.35 -2.63
CA VAL A 149 11.30 8.49 -3.55
C VAL A 149 11.81 9.73 -2.83
N PRO A 150 12.40 10.69 -3.54
CA PRO A 150 12.74 12.01 -2.97
C PRO A 150 11.51 12.66 -2.31
N VAL A 151 11.74 13.51 -1.33
CA VAL A 151 10.66 14.29 -0.69
C VAL A 151 9.92 15.07 -1.77
N ALA A 152 8.59 15.05 -1.73
CA ALA A 152 7.75 15.80 -2.66
C ALA A 152 8.13 17.29 -2.64
N HIS A 153 8.32 17.87 -3.82
CA HIS A 153 8.79 19.26 -3.93
C HIS A 153 7.65 20.27 -3.77
N ASP A 154 6.41 19.87 -3.98
CA ASP A 154 5.22 20.68 -3.82
C ASP A 154 4.01 19.89 -3.33
N TRP A 155 2.94 20.62 -2.98
CA TRP A 155 1.70 20.05 -2.49
C TRP A 155 0.93 19.23 -3.54
N THR A 156 1.11 19.54 -4.82
CA THR A 156 0.45 18.79 -5.91
C THR A 156 1.06 17.40 -6.01
N SER A 157 2.37 17.30 -5.97
CA SER A 157 3.10 16.03 -5.97
C SER A 157 2.76 15.17 -4.74
N LEU A 158 2.76 15.79 -3.55
CA LEU A 158 2.39 15.08 -2.31
C LEU A 158 0.95 14.57 -2.37
N ARG A 159 0.00 15.40 -2.82
CA ARG A 159 -1.40 14.99 -2.95
C ARG A 159 -1.54 13.82 -3.92
N ALA A 160 -0.86 13.86 -5.06
CA ALA A 160 -0.90 12.76 -6.02
C ALA A 160 -0.35 11.44 -5.43
N SER A 161 0.74 11.49 -4.67
CA SER A 161 1.31 10.33 -3.98
C SER A 161 0.38 9.79 -2.89
N LEU A 162 -0.22 10.67 -2.09
CA LEU A 162 -1.22 10.29 -1.08
C LEU A 162 -2.45 9.63 -1.72
N GLU A 163 -3.01 10.25 -2.75
CA GLU A 163 -4.17 9.71 -3.46
C GLU A 163 -3.87 8.32 -4.05
N ALA A 164 -2.71 8.16 -4.69
CA ALA A 164 -2.29 6.89 -5.26
C ALA A 164 -2.13 5.81 -4.17
N LEU A 165 -1.47 6.13 -3.06
CA LEU A 165 -1.31 5.22 -1.92
C LEU A 165 -2.65 4.81 -1.32
N LEU A 166 -3.52 5.78 -1.00
CA LEU A 166 -4.80 5.51 -0.35
C LEU A 166 -5.73 4.71 -1.26
N ARG A 167 -5.73 4.98 -2.58
CA ARG A 167 -6.44 4.17 -3.56
C ARG A 167 -5.92 2.74 -3.57
N ALA A 168 -4.60 2.54 -3.66
CA ALA A 168 -4.01 1.22 -3.64
C ALA A 168 -4.36 0.46 -2.33
N TRP A 169 -4.36 1.13 -1.19
CA TRP A 169 -4.78 0.53 0.08
C TRP A 169 -6.26 0.12 0.06
N CYS A 170 -7.15 0.99 -0.39
CA CYS A 170 -8.57 0.66 -0.52
C CYS A 170 -8.81 -0.57 -1.39
N GLU A 171 -8.05 -0.72 -2.47
CA GLU A 171 -8.24 -1.76 -3.47
C GLU A 171 -7.53 -3.08 -3.14
N GLN A 172 -6.40 -3.04 -2.43
CA GLN A 172 -5.45 -4.16 -2.40
C GLN A 172 -5.20 -4.72 -0.99
N LEU A 173 -5.34 -3.90 0.06
CA LEU A 173 -4.92 -4.26 1.41
C LEU A 173 -5.68 -5.46 1.96
N GLU A 174 -7.01 -5.46 1.86
CA GLU A 174 -7.87 -6.53 2.35
C GLU A 174 -7.55 -7.89 1.71
N GLY A 175 -7.24 -7.89 0.41
CA GLY A 175 -6.89 -9.12 -0.32
C GLY A 175 -5.58 -9.75 0.14
N GLN A 176 -4.68 -8.95 0.68
CA GLN A 176 -3.34 -9.35 1.08
C GLN A 176 -3.20 -9.55 2.59
N LEU A 177 -3.66 -8.60 3.39
CA LEU A 177 -3.50 -8.61 4.86
C LEU A 177 -4.75 -9.10 5.60
N GLY A 178 -5.83 -9.38 4.90
CA GLY A 178 -7.06 -9.90 5.50
C GLY A 178 -7.83 -8.79 6.23
N GLN A 179 -8.04 -8.98 7.54
CA GLN A 179 -8.76 -8.02 8.40
C GLN A 179 -7.79 -7.07 9.14
N ASP A 180 -6.50 -7.12 8.81
CA ASP A 180 -5.52 -6.25 9.46
C ASP A 180 -5.64 -4.81 8.96
N ASP A 181 -5.55 -3.88 9.90
CA ASP A 181 -5.51 -2.46 9.62
C ASP A 181 -4.10 -2.03 9.19
N ALA A 182 -4.00 -0.96 8.42
CA ALA A 182 -2.74 -0.30 8.14
C ALA A 182 -2.86 1.19 8.47
N CYS A 183 -1.82 1.75 9.04
CA CYS A 183 -1.81 3.15 9.46
C CYS A 183 -0.44 3.80 9.29
N PHE A 184 -0.45 5.11 9.24
CA PHE A 184 0.72 5.96 9.37
C PHE A 184 0.34 7.32 9.93
N ASP A 185 1.31 7.98 10.57
CA ASP A 185 1.16 9.34 11.04
C ASP A 185 1.97 10.29 10.15
N ILE A 186 1.40 11.46 9.88
CA ILE A 186 2.13 12.61 9.36
C ILE A 186 2.28 13.61 10.48
N VAL A 187 3.50 14.01 10.77
CA VAL A 187 3.83 14.99 11.80
C VAL A 187 4.31 16.26 11.14
N VAL A 188 3.72 17.38 11.52
CA VAL A 188 4.22 18.72 11.17
C VAL A 188 5.17 19.16 12.27
N ASP A 189 6.45 19.28 11.94
CA ASP A 189 7.50 19.70 12.87
C ASP A 189 7.70 21.22 12.78
N THR A 190 6.77 21.96 13.39
CA THR A 190 6.88 23.41 13.48
C THR A 190 7.12 23.81 14.93
N GLU A 191 8.20 24.55 15.18
CA GLU A 191 8.55 25.18 16.48
C GLU A 191 8.55 24.24 17.70
N GLY A 192 8.98 22.98 17.51
CA GLY A 192 9.17 22.04 18.63
C GLY A 192 7.88 21.46 19.25
N LYS A 193 6.74 21.66 18.60
CA LYS A 193 5.46 21.03 18.98
C LYS A 193 4.96 20.17 17.83
N PRO A 194 5.30 18.88 17.80
CA PRO A 194 4.83 18.00 16.74
C PRO A 194 3.29 17.89 16.79
N ARG A 195 2.64 18.19 15.68
CA ARG A 195 1.19 18.02 15.49
C ARG A 195 0.95 16.81 14.62
N ARG A 196 0.18 15.86 15.13
CA ARG A 196 -0.08 14.59 14.47
C ARG A 196 -1.34 14.64 13.61
N LEU A 197 -1.23 14.07 12.42
CA LEU A 197 -2.34 13.66 11.59
C LEU A 197 -2.17 12.15 11.33
N VAL A 198 -3.16 11.36 11.70
CA VAL A 198 -3.14 9.89 11.57
C VAL A 198 -4.00 9.49 10.40
N VAL A 199 -3.49 8.64 9.54
CA VAL A 199 -4.25 8.00 8.47
C VAL A 199 -4.36 6.52 8.80
N LEU A 200 -5.59 6.03 8.88
CA LEU A 200 -5.90 4.64 9.17
C LEU A 200 -6.82 4.09 8.08
N VAL A 201 -6.45 2.96 7.51
CA VAL A 201 -7.32 2.18 6.65
C VAL A 201 -7.69 0.89 7.36
N SER A 202 -8.97 0.74 7.68
CA SER A 202 -9.53 -0.52 8.15
C SER A 202 -10.10 -1.28 6.96
N PRO A 203 -9.68 -2.54 6.72
CA PRO A 203 -10.27 -3.35 5.64
C PRO A 203 -11.76 -3.59 5.81
N ALA A 204 -12.25 -3.62 7.06
CA ALA A 204 -13.65 -3.93 7.36
C ALA A 204 -14.60 -2.75 7.12
N ASP A 205 -14.17 -1.49 7.36
CA ASP A 205 -15.10 -0.38 7.49
C ASP A 205 -14.83 0.80 6.56
N SER A 206 -13.72 1.54 6.74
CA SER A 206 -13.53 2.83 6.07
C SER A 206 -12.08 3.25 5.97
N LEU A 207 -11.84 4.23 5.12
CA LEU A 207 -10.64 5.05 5.16
C LEU A 207 -10.89 6.17 6.18
N THR A 208 -10.16 6.15 7.28
CA THR A 208 -10.30 7.10 8.38
C THR A 208 -9.10 8.03 8.46
N VAL A 209 -9.35 9.31 8.62
CA VAL A 209 -8.33 10.32 8.89
C VAL A 209 -8.62 10.92 10.25
N LEU A 210 -7.63 10.94 11.15
CA LEU A 210 -7.74 11.52 12.48
C LEU A 210 -6.72 12.65 12.61
N VAL A 211 -7.08 13.70 13.34
CA VAL A 211 -6.17 14.81 13.62
C VAL A 211 -6.19 15.19 15.09
N ASP A 212 -4.99 15.29 15.68
CA ASP A 212 -4.79 15.75 17.04
C ASP A 212 -5.12 17.25 17.16
N ASP A 213 -6.08 17.57 18.00
CA ASP A 213 -6.55 18.94 18.26
C ASP A 213 -6.50 19.30 19.74
N ARG A 214 -5.58 18.69 20.51
CA ARG A 214 -5.46 18.93 21.96
C ARG A 214 -5.13 20.38 22.32
N ASP A 215 -4.52 21.10 21.39
CA ASP A 215 -4.21 22.53 21.56
C ASP A 215 -5.32 23.45 21.02
N GLY A 216 -6.37 22.90 20.39
CA GLY A 216 -7.50 23.63 19.85
C GLY A 216 -8.39 24.21 20.95
N ALA A 217 -9.10 25.30 20.65
CA ALA A 217 -10.07 25.89 21.55
C ALA A 217 -11.29 24.96 21.71
N ASP A 218 -11.81 24.85 22.91
CA ASP A 218 -13.08 24.15 23.18
C ASP A 218 -14.22 25.18 23.09
N SER A 219 -14.58 25.55 21.86
CA SER A 219 -15.60 26.56 21.59
C SER A 219 -16.43 26.19 20.36
N ASP A 220 -17.69 26.67 20.33
CA ASP A 220 -18.58 26.46 19.20
C ASP A 220 -18.01 27.02 17.89
N ASP A 221 -17.30 28.13 17.94
CA ASP A 221 -16.64 28.71 16.76
C ASP A 221 -15.56 27.82 16.20
N HIS A 222 -14.71 27.22 17.07
CA HIS A 222 -13.70 26.30 16.65
C HIS A 222 -14.29 24.99 16.08
N HIS A 223 -15.37 24.49 16.70
CA HIS A 223 -16.09 23.33 16.18
C HIS A 223 -16.71 23.63 14.81
N ALA A 224 -17.29 24.81 14.63
CA ALA A 224 -17.82 25.24 13.34
C ALA A 224 -16.71 25.36 12.27
N GLU A 225 -15.54 25.88 12.64
CA GLU A 225 -14.38 25.96 11.77
C GLU A 225 -13.89 24.57 11.32
N MET A 226 -13.74 23.62 12.26
CA MET A 226 -13.30 22.27 11.96
C MET A 226 -14.31 21.54 11.05
N THR A 227 -15.60 21.66 11.35
CA THR A 227 -16.66 21.12 10.51
C THR A 227 -16.65 21.76 9.11
N GLY A 228 -16.43 23.07 9.02
CA GLY A 228 -16.31 23.80 7.76
C GLY A 228 -15.11 23.37 6.91
N ARG A 229 -14.06 22.83 7.53
CA ARG A 229 -12.90 22.23 6.86
C ARG A 229 -13.12 20.78 6.39
N GLY A 230 -14.24 20.15 6.78
CA GLY A 230 -14.60 18.79 6.37
C GLY A 230 -14.41 17.71 7.43
N TRP A 231 -14.06 18.10 8.67
CA TRP A 231 -14.03 17.19 9.79
C TRP A 231 -15.45 16.85 10.25
N GLN A 232 -15.71 15.60 10.61
CA GLN A 232 -17.06 15.09 10.84
C GLN A 232 -17.37 14.90 12.32
N ASP A 233 -16.47 14.22 13.04
CA ASP A 233 -16.69 13.84 14.43
C ASP A 233 -15.59 14.36 15.34
N PHE A 234 -15.97 15.04 16.42
CA PHE A 234 -15.07 15.33 17.51
C PHE A 234 -15.05 14.18 18.51
N ILE A 235 -13.87 13.68 18.86
CA ILE A 235 -13.64 12.60 19.82
C ILE A 235 -13.15 13.21 21.14
N PRO A 236 -14.06 13.52 22.12
CA PRO A 236 -13.73 14.35 23.29
C PRO A 236 -12.65 13.77 24.18
N LEU A 237 -12.61 12.42 24.33
CA LEU A 237 -11.64 11.73 25.19
C LEU A 237 -10.19 12.01 24.79
N HIS A 238 -9.93 12.08 23.50
CA HIS A 238 -8.61 12.30 22.93
C HIS A 238 -8.40 13.72 22.42
N ARG A 239 -9.47 14.51 22.36
CA ARG A 239 -9.50 15.82 21.70
C ARG A 239 -8.99 15.73 20.25
N TRP A 240 -9.52 14.78 19.52
CA TRP A 240 -9.21 14.53 18.11
C TRP A 240 -10.44 14.75 17.27
N TRP A 241 -10.21 15.10 16.02
CA TRP A 241 -11.25 15.10 14.99
C TRP A 241 -11.06 13.91 14.06
N GLY A 242 -12.18 13.31 13.64
CA GLY A 242 -12.25 12.24 12.68
C GLY A 242 -12.97 12.65 11.41
N ALA A 243 -12.50 12.12 10.28
CA ALA A 243 -13.19 12.14 9.00
C ALA A 243 -13.13 10.73 8.38
N TYR A 244 -14.27 10.29 7.83
CA TYR A 244 -14.48 8.94 7.34
C TYR A 244 -14.87 8.97 5.87
N PHE A 245 -14.21 8.17 5.08
CA PHE A 245 -14.40 8.11 3.64
C PHE A 245 -14.70 6.69 3.20
N GLU A 246 -15.51 6.55 2.16
CA GLU A 246 -15.72 5.25 1.52
C GLU A 246 -14.40 4.73 0.93
N ARG A 247 -14.23 3.41 0.94
CA ARG A 247 -13.07 2.73 0.34
C ARG A 247 -13.20 2.68 -1.19
N THR A 248 -13.19 3.84 -1.80
CA THR A 248 -13.29 4.06 -3.25
C THR A 248 -12.20 5.01 -3.72
N SER A 249 -11.95 5.06 -5.03
CA SER A 249 -11.03 6.05 -5.60
C SER A 249 -11.45 7.48 -5.28
N ALA A 250 -12.76 7.76 -5.25
CA ALA A 250 -13.29 9.08 -4.89
C ALA A 250 -13.04 9.40 -3.41
N GLY A 251 -13.24 8.43 -2.52
CA GLY A 251 -12.94 8.58 -1.08
C GLY A 251 -11.45 8.77 -0.82
N ALA A 252 -10.58 8.05 -1.53
CA ALA A 252 -9.13 8.22 -1.45
C ALA A 252 -8.69 9.63 -1.89
N ALA A 253 -9.26 10.14 -2.98
CA ALA A 253 -8.99 11.51 -3.45
C ALA A 253 -9.48 12.57 -2.45
N ALA A 254 -10.66 12.39 -1.88
CA ALA A 254 -11.23 13.31 -0.88
C ALA A 254 -10.39 13.30 0.42
N ALA A 255 -9.95 12.14 0.88
CA ALA A 255 -9.07 12.01 2.03
C ALA A 255 -7.71 12.70 1.78
N ALA A 256 -7.07 12.49 0.62
CA ALA A 256 -5.82 13.14 0.27
C ALA A 256 -5.94 14.67 0.22
N GLU A 257 -7.06 15.19 -0.27
CA GLU A 257 -7.33 16.65 -0.28
C GLU A 257 -7.53 17.19 1.14
N LEU A 258 -8.30 16.51 2.01
CA LEU A 258 -8.47 16.90 3.41
C LEU A 258 -7.12 16.91 4.14
N ILE A 259 -6.30 15.86 3.97
CA ILE A 259 -4.96 15.76 4.57
C ILE A 259 -4.11 16.96 4.15
N GLY A 260 -4.00 17.21 2.85
CA GLY A 260 -3.19 18.32 2.35
C GLY A 260 -3.66 19.70 2.83
N THR A 261 -4.96 19.90 2.94
CA THR A 261 -5.57 21.13 3.46
C THR A 261 -5.28 21.32 4.95
N GLU A 262 -5.44 20.27 5.74
CA GLU A 262 -5.21 20.31 7.18
C GLU A 262 -3.72 20.53 7.51
N LEU A 263 -2.81 19.86 6.81
CA LEU A 263 -1.36 20.05 7.01
C LEU A 263 -0.95 21.51 6.79
N ARG A 264 -1.48 22.15 5.75
CA ARG A 264 -1.26 23.58 5.49
C ARG A 264 -1.88 24.46 6.56
N ALA A 265 -3.11 24.17 6.99
CA ALA A 265 -3.77 24.91 8.06
C ALA A 265 -3.02 24.82 9.39
N ARG A 266 -2.30 23.72 9.62
CA ARG A 266 -1.43 23.52 10.79
C ARG A 266 -0.02 24.09 10.65
N GLY A 267 0.24 24.84 9.60
CA GLY A 267 1.44 25.66 9.43
C GLY A 267 2.54 25.04 8.59
N ALA A 268 2.35 23.86 8.01
CA ALA A 268 3.32 23.33 7.05
C ALA A 268 3.32 24.20 5.78
N GLN A 269 4.47 24.76 5.43
CA GLN A 269 4.62 25.60 4.25
C GLN A 269 4.89 24.76 3.01
N THR A 270 5.67 23.69 3.18
CA THR A 270 6.09 22.77 2.12
C THR A 270 6.04 21.33 2.61
N PRO A 271 6.04 20.31 1.72
CA PRO A 271 6.19 18.92 2.13
C PRO A 271 7.48 18.61 2.90
N HIS A 272 8.51 19.44 2.82
CA HIS A 272 9.74 19.28 3.59
C HIS A 272 9.57 19.50 5.09
N ASP A 273 8.48 20.18 5.51
CA ASP A 273 8.12 20.39 6.92
C ASP A 273 7.44 19.16 7.55
N LEU A 274 7.24 18.12 6.76
CA LEU A 274 6.52 16.92 7.16
C LEU A 274 7.47 15.77 7.52
N ARG A 275 7.02 14.94 8.47
CA ARG A 275 7.71 13.69 8.83
C ARG A 275 6.70 12.56 8.89
N LEU A 276 7.10 11.39 8.38
CA LEU A 276 6.34 10.15 8.44
C LEU A 276 6.71 9.41 9.72
N ALA A 277 5.72 9.07 10.52
CA ALA A 277 5.90 8.36 11.79
C ALA A 277 4.88 7.23 11.94
N ASP A 278 5.11 6.36 12.91
CA ASP A 278 4.20 5.31 13.37
C ASP A 278 3.55 4.52 12.20
N VAL A 279 4.38 4.14 11.21
CA VAL A 279 3.95 3.33 10.07
C VAL A 279 3.81 1.88 10.52
N GLY A 280 2.62 1.31 10.39
CA GLY A 280 2.35 -0.04 10.85
C GLY A 280 1.18 -0.72 10.15
N ALA A 281 1.15 -2.06 10.24
CA ALA A 281 0.04 -2.88 9.80
C ALA A 281 -0.20 -4.01 10.81
N GLY A 282 -1.49 -4.35 11.02
CA GLY A 282 -1.90 -5.42 11.93
C GLY A 282 -1.50 -5.18 13.39
N GLU A 283 -1.32 -6.26 14.14
CA GLU A 283 -0.98 -6.23 15.57
C GLU A 283 0.49 -5.82 15.87
N GLY A 284 1.13 -5.06 14.99
CA GLY A 284 2.49 -4.56 15.21
C GLY A 284 3.61 -5.53 14.86
N HIS A 285 3.31 -6.62 14.17
CA HIS A 285 4.30 -7.54 13.66
C HIS A 285 4.69 -7.20 12.21
N GLY A 286 5.98 -7.28 11.91
CA GLY A 286 6.50 -6.99 10.56
C GLY A 286 6.91 -5.54 10.33
N LEU A 287 7.27 -5.24 9.09
CA LEU A 287 7.73 -3.93 8.65
C LEU A 287 6.87 -3.43 7.51
N LEU A 288 6.04 -2.43 7.78
CA LEU A 288 5.33 -1.66 6.74
C LEU A 288 6.20 -0.49 6.30
N THR A 289 6.32 -0.28 5.00
CA THR A 289 7.00 0.88 4.42
C THR A 289 6.15 1.51 3.32
N LEU A 290 6.30 2.82 3.14
CA LEU A 290 5.56 3.64 2.18
C LEU A 290 6.55 4.36 1.24
N PRO A 291 7.29 3.62 0.41
CA PRO A 291 8.42 4.16 -0.34
C PRO A 291 8.04 5.23 -1.37
N ALA A 292 6.79 5.25 -1.83
CA ALA A 292 6.30 6.18 -2.83
C ALA A 292 5.70 7.48 -2.26
N LEU A 293 5.58 7.61 -0.93
CA LEU A 293 4.80 8.71 -0.33
C LEU A 293 5.46 10.08 -0.47
N GLY A 294 6.80 10.14 -0.57
CA GLY A 294 7.51 11.41 -0.70
C GLY A 294 7.50 12.28 0.57
N ILE A 295 7.42 11.65 1.74
CA ILE A 295 7.57 12.28 3.05
C ILE A 295 8.79 11.66 3.73
N ALA A 296 9.67 12.51 4.28
CA ALA A 296 10.84 12.03 5.00
C ALA A 296 10.43 11.27 6.28
N PRO A 297 11.12 10.17 6.65
CA PRO A 297 10.85 9.49 7.90
C PRO A 297 11.20 10.39 9.10
N ALA A 298 10.45 10.24 10.18
CA ALA A 298 10.80 10.85 11.45
C ALA A 298 12.14 10.26 11.97
N LEU A 299 12.94 11.11 12.59
CA LEU A 299 14.16 10.62 13.22
C LEU A 299 13.79 9.69 14.40
N PRO A 300 14.49 8.56 14.56
CA PRO A 300 14.28 7.71 15.74
C PRO A 300 14.52 8.53 17.01
N ARG A 301 13.60 8.41 17.95
CA ARG A 301 13.69 9.06 19.28
C ARG A 301 14.67 8.34 20.18
#